data_d9988eb8e271b607409648288f9dad28
#
_entry.id   d9988eb8e271b607409648288f9dad28
#
_cell.length_a   1.000
_cell.length_b   1.000
_cell.length_c   1.000
_cell.angle_alpha   90.00
_cell.angle_beta   90.00
_cell.angle_gamma   90.00
#
_symmetry.space_group_name_H-M   'P 1'
#
loop_
_entity.id
_entity.type
_entity.pdbx_description
1 polymer ?
#
loop_
_entity_poly.entity_id
_entity_poly.type
_entity_poly.pdbx_seq_one_letter_code
_entity_poly.pdbx_strand_id
1 'polypeptide(L)'
;MNRSQPVKTTLKRVRWQARRWQVALRWGPSYLASVPAVIGNAMPKSGSHLIIQVLQGLTKIGPFVNPGFPPLNRDEQNTKLTDDEIVRNIKRMRRGDIAYAYLSARQPFISLVTQPDKAMVFVYRDPRDMIVSHVFYATQIHTGHGMHEYYTKVLNSMEERIHAAIQGVDEGDAKLSNIRQKYLNYLDWLETPGVLCLRFEDLLLNREQALNALLDYLEGRGFKPRVAREEAVRALTEAIVPKKSGTFRKAQPGNWREYFTESNKAAFKSLANDILIRLGYETDENW
;
A
#
# COMPACT_ATOMS: atom_id res chain seq x y z
N MET A 1 26.33 11.10 15.49
CA MET A 1 26.33 10.69 14.05
C MET A 1 26.68 9.22 13.95
N ASN A 2 25.73 8.37 13.56
CA ASN A 2 25.89 6.91 13.62
C ASN A 2 26.63 6.43 12.35
N ARG A 3 27.94 6.12 12.46
CA ARG A 3 28.82 5.66 11.33
C ARG A 3 28.38 4.30 10.71
N SER A 4 27.37 3.62 11.26
CA SER A 4 26.92 2.31 10.75
C SER A 4 25.94 2.39 9.56
N GLN A 5 25.36 3.55 9.25
CA GLN A 5 24.38 3.71 8.15
C GLN A 5 24.99 3.55 6.74
N PRO A 6 26.16 4.13 6.39
CA PRO A 6 26.71 4.00 5.03
C PRO A 6 27.10 2.56 4.70
N VAL A 7 27.60 1.79 5.66
CA VAL A 7 27.98 0.39 5.45
C VAL A 7 26.76 -0.50 5.14
N LYS A 8 25.66 -0.32 5.88
CA LYS A 8 24.41 -1.07 5.66
C LYS A 8 23.82 -0.78 4.27
N THR A 9 23.85 0.47 3.84
CA THR A 9 23.35 0.87 2.52
C THR A 9 24.20 0.30 1.39
N THR A 10 25.53 0.28 1.55
CA THR A 10 26.46 -0.31 0.59
C THR A 10 26.25 -1.80 0.44
N LEU A 11 26.12 -2.54 1.56
CA LEU A 11 25.82 -3.98 1.55
C LEU A 11 24.47 -4.30 0.87
N LYS A 12 23.43 -3.49 1.08
CA LYS A 12 22.16 -3.66 0.39
C LYS A 12 22.28 -3.44 -1.11
N ARG A 13 23.07 -2.45 -1.55
CA ARG A 13 23.33 -2.22 -2.97
C ARG A 13 24.06 -3.40 -3.62
N VAL A 14 25.06 -3.95 -2.96
CA VAL A 14 25.77 -5.16 -3.43
C VAL A 14 24.81 -6.34 -3.55
N ARG A 15 24.00 -6.60 -2.52
CA ARG A 15 22.97 -7.65 -2.54
C ARG A 15 21.93 -7.44 -3.64
N TRP A 16 21.51 -6.21 -3.87
CA TRP A 16 20.61 -5.88 -4.96
C TRP A 16 21.24 -6.21 -6.33
N GLN A 17 22.50 -5.82 -6.57
CA GLN A 17 23.21 -6.19 -7.81
C GLN A 17 23.31 -7.71 -7.96
N ALA A 18 23.70 -8.42 -6.92
CA ALA A 18 23.76 -9.90 -6.95
C ALA A 18 22.42 -10.54 -7.32
N ARG A 19 21.30 -10.07 -6.72
CA ARG A 19 19.95 -10.54 -7.06
C ARG A 19 19.60 -10.24 -8.52
N ARG A 20 19.96 -9.06 -9.03
CA ARG A 20 19.73 -8.72 -10.45
C ARG A 20 20.51 -9.66 -11.37
N TRP A 21 21.76 -9.99 -11.05
CA TRP A 21 22.55 -10.96 -11.80
C TRP A 21 21.90 -12.35 -11.79
N GLN A 22 21.45 -12.82 -10.64
CA GLN A 22 20.73 -14.09 -10.51
C GLN A 22 19.47 -14.13 -11.38
N VAL A 23 18.68 -13.05 -11.35
CA VAL A 23 17.47 -12.93 -12.17
C VAL A 23 17.80 -12.87 -13.66
N ALA A 24 18.85 -12.13 -14.05
CA ALA A 24 19.30 -12.06 -15.44
C ALA A 24 19.80 -13.41 -15.96
N LEU A 25 20.50 -14.20 -15.13
CA LEU A 25 20.92 -15.56 -15.47
C LEU A 25 19.70 -16.51 -15.63
N ARG A 26 18.72 -16.41 -14.75
CA ARG A 26 17.53 -17.27 -14.75
C ARG A 26 16.57 -16.96 -15.90
N TRP A 27 16.31 -15.68 -16.17
CA TRP A 27 15.25 -15.24 -17.09
C TRP A 27 15.76 -14.67 -18.41
N GLY A 28 17.03 -14.33 -18.49
CA GLY A 28 17.67 -13.62 -19.60
C GLY A 28 17.73 -12.11 -19.39
N PRO A 29 18.88 -11.49 -19.72
CA PRO A 29 19.08 -10.05 -19.52
C PRO A 29 18.13 -9.18 -20.35
N SER A 30 17.83 -9.59 -21.59
CA SER A 30 16.89 -8.86 -22.47
C SER A 30 15.47 -8.86 -21.90
N TYR A 31 15.03 -9.98 -21.32
CA TYR A 31 13.70 -10.04 -20.69
C TYR A 31 13.64 -9.20 -19.40
N LEU A 32 14.70 -9.21 -18.57
CA LEU A 32 14.80 -8.30 -17.43
C LEU A 32 14.76 -6.82 -17.85
N ALA A 33 15.36 -6.49 -18.97
CA ALA A 33 15.38 -5.13 -19.51
C ALA A 33 14.06 -4.70 -20.18
N SER A 34 13.16 -5.63 -20.51
CA SER A 34 11.88 -5.32 -21.17
C SER A 34 10.75 -5.03 -20.16
N VAL A 35 10.81 -5.56 -18.93
CA VAL A 35 9.73 -5.40 -17.94
C VAL A 35 9.84 -4.09 -17.16
N PRO A 36 8.73 -3.48 -16.74
CA PRO A 36 8.77 -2.24 -15.96
C PRO A 36 9.32 -2.46 -14.54
N ALA A 37 9.77 -1.39 -13.90
CA ALA A 37 9.84 -1.38 -12.45
C ALA A 37 8.43 -1.25 -11.86
N VAL A 38 8.08 -2.09 -10.87
CA VAL A 38 6.72 -2.12 -10.32
C VAL A 38 6.68 -1.53 -8.91
N ILE A 39 5.81 -0.54 -8.73
CA ILE A 39 5.59 0.14 -7.45
C ILE A 39 4.19 -0.24 -6.93
N GLY A 40 4.15 -0.94 -5.79
CA GLY A 40 2.90 -1.14 -5.06
C GLY A 40 2.71 -0.01 -4.06
N ASN A 41 1.75 0.86 -4.32
CA ASN A 41 1.40 1.97 -3.45
C ASN A 41 0.12 1.67 -2.67
N ALA A 42 0.07 2.01 -1.41
CA ALA A 42 -1.15 1.85 -0.61
C ALA A 42 -1.26 2.98 0.41
N MET A 43 -2.48 3.24 0.85
CA MET A 43 -2.66 4.02 2.07
C MET A 43 -2.26 3.18 3.30
N PRO A 44 -1.80 3.80 4.39
CA PRO A 44 -1.66 3.10 5.66
C PRO A 44 -2.96 2.38 6.04
N LYS A 45 -2.87 1.11 6.47
CA LYS A 45 -4.02 0.24 6.84
C LYS A 45 -4.94 -0.18 5.68
N SER A 46 -4.58 0.10 4.42
CA SER A 46 -5.36 -0.25 3.23
C SER A 46 -4.78 -1.43 2.42
N GLY A 47 -4.03 -2.33 3.03
CA GLY A 47 -3.56 -3.55 2.36
C GLY A 47 -2.11 -3.52 1.89
N SER A 48 -1.25 -2.68 2.47
CA SER A 48 0.18 -2.63 2.12
C SER A 48 0.88 -4.00 2.18
N HIS A 49 0.56 -4.84 3.17
CA HIS A 49 1.11 -6.19 3.25
C HIS A 49 0.62 -7.10 2.13
N LEU A 50 -0.62 -6.92 1.66
CA LEU A 50 -1.18 -7.68 0.55
C LEU A 50 -0.45 -7.35 -0.75
N ILE A 51 -0.32 -6.06 -1.08
CA ILE A 51 0.39 -5.65 -2.31
C ILE A 51 1.86 -6.07 -2.26
N ILE A 52 2.53 -6.02 -1.10
CA ILE A 52 3.90 -6.52 -0.95
C ILE A 52 3.98 -8.00 -1.31
N GLN A 53 3.02 -8.83 -0.86
CA GLN A 53 2.98 -10.26 -1.18
C GLN A 53 2.74 -10.49 -2.68
N VAL A 54 1.85 -9.71 -3.31
CA VAL A 54 1.63 -9.74 -4.76
C VAL A 54 2.92 -9.40 -5.51
N LEU A 55 3.60 -8.32 -5.14
CA LEU A 55 4.89 -7.94 -5.75
C LEU A 55 5.95 -9.04 -5.59
N GLN A 56 6.02 -9.69 -4.43
CA GLN A 56 6.89 -10.84 -4.22
C GLN A 56 6.49 -12.02 -5.09
N GLY A 57 5.20 -12.24 -5.32
CA GLY A 57 4.68 -13.23 -6.25
C GLY A 57 5.16 -13.02 -7.69
N LEU A 58 5.25 -11.77 -8.16
CA LEU A 58 5.77 -11.45 -9.49
C LEU A 58 7.20 -12.00 -9.71
N THR A 59 8.02 -12.08 -8.67
CA THR A 59 9.38 -12.64 -8.78
C THR A 59 9.40 -14.14 -9.11
N LYS A 60 8.27 -14.83 -8.95
CA LYS A 60 8.13 -16.27 -9.27
C LYS A 60 7.77 -16.50 -10.73
N ILE A 61 7.05 -15.56 -11.34
CA ILE A 61 6.48 -15.70 -12.70
C ILE A 61 7.19 -14.85 -13.75
N GLY A 62 8.16 -14.03 -13.36
CA GLY A 62 8.88 -13.14 -14.28
C GLY A 62 10.19 -12.60 -13.72
N PRO A 63 10.93 -11.81 -14.53
CA PRO A 63 12.24 -11.30 -14.19
C PRO A 63 12.16 -10.09 -13.24
N PHE A 64 11.42 -10.24 -12.15
CA PHE A 64 11.31 -9.21 -11.14
C PHE A 64 12.30 -9.42 -10.00
N VAL A 65 12.81 -8.33 -9.46
CA VAL A 65 13.84 -8.28 -8.43
C VAL A 65 13.32 -7.54 -7.21
N ASN A 66 13.28 -8.21 -6.06
CA ASN A 66 13.10 -7.52 -4.79
C ASN A 66 14.47 -6.98 -4.31
N PRO A 67 14.71 -5.65 -4.36
CA PRO A 67 16.00 -5.07 -3.94
C PRO A 67 16.23 -5.18 -2.43
N GLY A 68 15.18 -5.37 -1.63
CA GLY A 68 15.26 -5.45 -0.17
C GLY A 68 15.46 -4.11 0.52
N PHE A 69 15.11 -3.02 -0.14
CA PHE A 69 15.05 -1.69 0.47
C PHE A 69 13.74 -1.49 1.23
N PRO A 70 13.69 -0.54 2.20
CA PRO A 70 12.45 -0.12 2.83
C PRO A 70 11.48 0.51 1.83
N PRO A 71 10.26 0.91 2.26
CA PRO A 71 9.34 1.66 1.40
C PRO A 71 10.02 2.88 0.79
N LEU A 72 9.66 3.24 -0.44
CA LEU A 72 10.29 4.36 -1.16
C LEU A 72 10.29 5.68 -0.38
N ASN A 73 9.34 5.85 0.53
CA ASN A 73 9.14 7.06 1.33
C ASN A 73 9.50 6.89 2.82
N ARG A 74 10.21 5.83 3.17
CA ARG A 74 10.67 5.54 4.54
C ARG A 74 12.13 5.12 4.57
N ASP A 75 12.80 5.40 5.67
CA ASP A 75 14.13 4.86 5.95
C ASP A 75 14.08 3.50 6.69
N GLU A 76 15.23 3.00 7.11
CA GLU A 76 15.37 1.72 7.82
C GLU A 76 14.75 1.74 9.23
N GLN A 77 14.54 2.91 9.80
CA GLN A 77 13.90 3.14 11.09
C GLN A 77 12.41 3.42 10.96
N ASN A 78 11.86 3.28 9.74
CA ASN A 78 10.48 3.63 9.41
C ASN A 78 10.16 5.14 9.53
N THR A 79 11.18 6.00 9.51
CA THR A 79 11.03 7.45 9.52
C THR A 79 10.65 7.94 8.12
N LYS A 80 9.79 8.95 8.06
CA LYS A 80 9.38 9.56 6.79
C LYS A 80 10.55 10.30 6.14
N LEU A 81 10.81 10.01 4.88
CA LEU A 81 11.82 10.69 4.07
C LEU A 81 11.32 12.04 3.54
N THR A 82 12.26 12.91 3.19
CA THR A 82 11.99 14.14 2.44
C THR A 82 11.58 13.83 1.00
N ASP A 83 10.91 14.78 0.35
CA ASP A 83 10.50 14.62 -1.06
C ASP A 83 11.69 14.36 -1.98
N ASP A 84 12.81 15.04 -1.79
CA ASP A 84 14.02 14.85 -2.57
C ASP A 84 14.61 13.45 -2.42
N GLU A 85 14.55 12.88 -1.22
CA GLU A 85 14.97 11.50 -0.96
C GLU A 85 14.05 10.51 -1.63
N ILE A 86 12.74 10.74 -1.58
CA ILE A 86 11.73 9.92 -2.27
C ILE A 86 11.95 9.96 -3.78
N VAL A 87 12.13 11.16 -4.34
CA VAL A 87 12.46 11.35 -5.78
C VAL A 87 13.70 10.58 -6.15
N ARG A 88 14.79 10.68 -5.37
CA ARG A 88 16.02 9.90 -5.61
C ARG A 88 15.78 8.40 -5.54
N ASN A 89 14.93 7.92 -4.61
CA ASN A 89 14.60 6.51 -4.49
C ASN A 89 13.82 6.01 -5.71
N ILE A 90 12.81 6.76 -6.19
CA ILE A 90 12.04 6.41 -7.39
C ILE A 90 12.93 6.41 -8.64
N LYS A 91 13.77 7.44 -8.83
CA LYS A 91 14.68 7.55 -9.98
C LYS A 91 15.76 6.45 -10.01
N ARG A 92 16.13 5.92 -8.86
CA ARG A 92 17.12 4.83 -8.74
C ARG A 92 16.57 3.46 -9.13
N MET A 93 15.24 3.28 -9.15
CA MET A 93 14.63 2.02 -9.57
C MET A 93 15.00 1.72 -11.03
N ARG A 94 15.30 0.46 -11.29
CA ARG A 94 15.61 -0.06 -12.63
C ARG A 94 14.49 -0.97 -13.09
N ARG A 95 14.37 -1.15 -14.39
CA ARG A 95 13.47 -2.15 -14.98
C ARG A 95 13.60 -3.50 -14.26
N GLY A 96 12.47 -4.12 -13.96
CA GLY A 96 12.37 -5.34 -13.19
C GLY A 96 12.39 -5.17 -11.67
N ASP A 97 12.79 -4.04 -11.11
CA ASP A 97 12.73 -3.85 -9.65
C ASP A 97 11.28 -3.77 -9.15
N ILE A 98 11.03 -4.35 -7.99
CA ILE A 98 9.78 -4.15 -7.25
C ILE A 98 10.03 -3.29 -6.01
N ALA A 99 9.11 -2.40 -5.71
CA ALA A 99 9.15 -1.59 -4.50
C ALA A 99 7.74 -1.35 -3.98
N TYR A 100 7.61 -0.97 -2.71
CA TYR A 100 6.35 -0.52 -2.16
C TYR A 100 6.48 0.87 -1.56
N ALA A 101 5.34 1.55 -1.39
CA ALA A 101 5.31 2.93 -0.98
C ALA A 101 3.99 3.33 -0.30
N TYR A 102 4.02 4.52 0.31
CA TYR A 102 2.87 5.26 0.79
C TYR A 102 2.95 6.68 0.20
N LEU A 103 2.88 6.79 -1.13
CA LEU A 103 3.01 8.04 -1.85
C LEU A 103 1.67 8.73 -1.99
N SER A 104 1.61 10.02 -1.64
CA SER A 104 0.48 10.88 -1.97
C SER A 104 0.43 11.18 -3.47
N ALA A 105 -0.80 11.38 -3.98
CA ALA A 105 -1.07 11.71 -5.38
C ALA A 105 -0.77 13.20 -5.65
N ARG A 106 0.48 13.54 -5.83
CA ARG A 106 0.93 14.91 -6.11
C ARG A 106 2.22 14.95 -6.90
N GLN A 107 2.51 16.10 -7.50
CA GLN A 107 3.80 16.32 -8.13
C GLN A 107 4.92 16.41 -7.06
N PRO A 108 6.15 15.94 -7.38
CA PRO A 108 6.56 15.33 -8.64
C PRO A 108 6.31 13.81 -8.73
N PHE A 109 5.66 13.19 -7.74
CA PHE A 109 5.52 11.73 -7.67
C PHE A 109 4.70 11.18 -8.82
N ILE A 110 3.56 11.84 -9.17
CA ILE A 110 2.72 11.42 -10.32
C ILE A 110 3.58 11.29 -11.57
N SER A 111 4.29 12.34 -11.96
CA SER A 111 5.11 12.32 -13.17
C SER A 111 6.22 11.27 -13.15
N LEU A 112 6.75 10.93 -11.96
CA LEU A 112 7.84 9.96 -11.84
C LEU A 112 7.35 8.52 -11.95
N VAL A 113 6.19 8.20 -11.35
CA VAL A 113 5.70 6.81 -11.29
C VAL A 113 4.91 6.41 -12.54
N THR A 114 4.47 7.39 -13.35
CA THR A 114 3.74 7.14 -14.60
C THR A 114 4.63 7.03 -15.83
N GLN A 115 5.96 7.13 -15.66
CA GLN A 115 6.92 6.96 -16.78
C GLN A 115 6.80 5.57 -17.42
N PRO A 116 7.11 5.43 -18.73
CA PRO A 116 6.95 4.18 -19.47
C PRO A 116 7.77 3.00 -18.93
N ASP A 117 8.84 3.25 -18.20
CA ASP A 117 9.70 2.24 -17.58
C ASP A 117 9.19 1.80 -16.20
N LYS A 118 8.06 2.34 -15.75
CA LYS A 118 7.44 2.06 -14.45
C LYS A 118 5.99 1.63 -14.57
N ALA A 119 5.56 0.85 -13.61
CA ALA A 119 4.17 0.45 -13.43
C ALA A 119 3.78 0.71 -11.97
N MET A 120 2.72 1.45 -11.75
CA MET A 120 2.23 1.74 -10.41
C MET A 120 0.87 1.09 -10.17
N VAL A 121 0.78 0.33 -9.09
CA VAL A 121 -0.45 -0.28 -8.60
C VAL A 121 -0.82 0.41 -7.30
N PHE A 122 -1.96 1.07 -7.27
CA PHE A 122 -2.49 1.72 -6.07
C PHE A 122 -3.57 0.85 -5.43
N VAL A 123 -3.38 0.53 -4.14
CA VAL A 123 -4.37 -0.25 -3.36
C VAL A 123 -5.05 0.67 -2.37
N TYR A 124 -6.36 0.73 -2.45
CA TYR A 124 -7.22 1.47 -1.54
C TYR A 124 -8.23 0.56 -0.84
N ARG A 125 -8.87 1.05 0.20
CA ARG A 125 -9.77 0.29 1.06
C ARG A 125 -10.93 1.15 1.51
N ASP A 126 -12.06 0.52 1.91
CA ASP A 126 -13.18 1.21 2.56
C ASP A 126 -12.66 2.04 3.76
N PRO A 127 -12.86 3.38 3.73
CA PRO A 127 -12.41 4.26 4.81
C PRO A 127 -12.92 3.86 6.19
N ARG A 128 -14.12 3.31 6.28
CA ARG A 128 -14.74 2.86 7.52
C ARG A 128 -13.97 1.66 8.12
N ASP A 129 -13.65 0.69 7.27
CA ASP A 129 -12.81 -0.46 7.66
C ASP A 129 -11.38 -0.05 8.01
N MET A 130 -10.86 0.96 7.34
CA MET A 130 -9.54 1.50 7.64
C MET A 130 -9.51 2.15 9.02
N ILE A 131 -10.56 2.91 9.41
CA ILE A 131 -10.72 3.49 10.75
C ILE A 131 -10.70 2.41 11.81
N VAL A 132 -11.55 1.38 11.67
CA VAL A 132 -11.61 0.25 12.61
C VAL A 132 -10.25 -0.45 12.71
N SER A 133 -9.61 -0.70 11.55
CA SER A 133 -8.27 -1.30 11.52
C SER A 133 -7.21 -0.42 12.19
N HIS A 134 -7.30 0.91 12.07
CA HIS A 134 -6.40 1.84 12.72
C HIS A 134 -6.57 1.81 14.25
N VAL A 135 -7.81 1.87 14.76
CA VAL A 135 -8.09 1.83 16.19
C VAL A 135 -7.52 0.55 16.82
N PHE A 136 -7.82 -0.62 16.24
CA PHE A 136 -7.30 -1.89 16.73
C PHE A 136 -5.76 -1.96 16.65
N TYR A 137 -5.18 -1.44 15.58
CA TYR A 137 -3.73 -1.40 15.44
C TYR A 137 -3.07 -0.57 16.54
N ALA A 138 -3.58 0.62 16.80
CA ALA A 138 -3.04 1.53 17.80
C ALA A 138 -3.28 1.06 19.25
N THR A 139 -4.39 0.31 19.50
CA THR A 139 -4.73 -0.15 20.85
C THR A 139 -4.15 -1.51 21.22
N GLN A 140 -4.09 -2.46 20.25
CA GLN A 140 -3.81 -3.87 20.56
C GLN A 140 -2.53 -4.42 19.91
N ILE A 141 -2.09 -3.85 18.75
CA ILE A 141 -1.00 -4.43 17.99
C ILE A 141 0.30 -3.65 18.17
N HIS A 142 0.22 -2.32 18.18
CA HIS A 142 1.40 -1.45 18.24
C HIS A 142 1.30 -0.47 19.41
N THR A 143 1.75 -0.91 20.58
CA THR A 143 1.71 -0.10 21.82
C THR A 143 2.58 1.16 21.79
N GLY A 144 3.57 1.23 20.89
CA GLY A 144 4.37 2.44 20.62
C GLY A 144 3.73 3.41 19.62
N HIS A 145 2.47 3.18 19.21
CA HIS A 145 1.77 4.08 18.29
C HIS A 145 1.41 5.40 19.00
N GLY A 146 1.63 6.56 18.35
CA GLY A 146 1.37 7.88 18.95
C GLY A 146 -0.05 8.11 19.46
N MET A 147 -1.03 7.31 18.99
CA MET A 147 -2.41 7.33 19.49
C MET A 147 -2.68 6.29 20.60
N HIS A 148 -1.70 5.46 20.97
CA HIS A 148 -1.95 4.35 21.90
C HIS A 148 -2.47 4.84 23.25
N GLU A 149 -1.75 5.77 23.87
CA GLU A 149 -2.12 6.29 25.19
C GLU A 149 -3.45 7.05 25.16
N TYR A 150 -3.66 7.88 24.15
CA TYR A 150 -4.91 8.60 24.00
C TYR A 150 -6.10 7.65 23.89
N TYR A 151 -6.00 6.63 23.01
CA TYR A 151 -7.08 5.65 22.82
C TYR A 151 -7.30 4.75 24.04
N THR A 152 -6.29 4.46 24.83
CA THR A 152 -6.38 3.48 25.92
C THR A 152 -6.56 4.11 27.30
N LYS A 153 -6.08 5.35 27.51
CA LYS A 153 -6.10 6.03 28.83
C LYS A 153 -7.11 7.18 28.88
N VAL A 154 -7.42 7.83 27.75
CA VAL A 154 -8.31 8.99 27.70
C VAL A 154 -9.72 8.59 27.25
N LEU A 155 -9.81 7.72 26.21
CA LEU A 155 -11.10 7.29 25.65
C LEU A 155 -11.55 5.97 26.24
N ASN A 156 -12.82 5.91 26.67
CA ASN A 156 -13.36 4.78 27.44
C ASN A 156 -14.00 3.69 26.56
N SER A 157 -14.50 4.05 25.37
CA SER A 157 -15.27 3.16 24.51
C SER A 157 -14.68 3.01 23.10
N MET A 158 -15.11 1.97 22.38
CA MET A 158 -14.79 1.80 20.97
C MET A 158 -15.44 2.90 20.12
N GLU A 159 -16.64 3.33 20.47
CA GLU A 159 -17.37 4.40 19.81
C GLU A 159 -16.56 5.71 19.84
N GLU A 160 -16.06 6.12 21.03
CA GLU A 160 -15.22 7.31 21.19
C GLU A 160 -13.93 7.22 20.38
N ARG A 161 -13.28 6.05 20.35
CA ARG A 161 -12.04 5.83 19.58
C ARG A 161 -12.28 5.93 18.08
N ILE A 162 -13.40 5.38 17.60
CA ILE A 162 -13.82 5.48 16.20
C ILE A 162 -14.16 6.93 15.87
N HIS A 163 -14.90 7.62 16.73
CA HIS A 163 -15.24 9.02 16.56
C HIS A 163 -13.98 9.90 16.45
N ALA A 164 -13.03 9.73 17.36
CA ALA A 164 -11.74 10.41 17.33
C ALA A 164 -10.93 10.07 16.03
N ALA A 165 -10.99 8.84 15.55
CA ALA A 165 -10.32 8.46 14.30
C ALA A 165 -10.99 9.05 13.04
N ILE A 166 -12.31 9.33 13.09
CA ILE A 166 -13.06 10.05 12.05
C ILE A 166 -12.68 11.52 12.07
N GLN A 167 -12.85 12.19 13.22
CA GLN A 167 -12.71 13.64 13.36
C GLN A 167 -11.27 14.14 13.37
N GLY A 168 -10.31 13.23 13.66
CA GLY A 168 -8.95 13.61 13.95
C GLY A 168 -8.77 13.99 15.42
N VAL A 169 -7.51 14.14 15.84
CA VAL A 169 -7.12 14.52 17.20
C VAL A 169 -5.95 15.50 17.14
N ASP A 170 -6.00 16.53 17.94
CA ASP A 170 -4.92 17.50 18.14
C ASP A 170 -4.85 17.88 19.61
N GLU A 171 -4.47 16.92 20.46
CA GLU A 171 -4.40 17.09 21.92
C GLU A 171 -3.07 16.60 22.45
N GLY A 172 -2.28 17.49 23.05
CA GLY A 172 -0.96 17.17 23.59
C GLY A 172 -0.07 16.48 22.54
N ASP A 173 0.39 15.28 22.86
CA ASP A 173 1.20 14.46 21.95
C ASP A 173 0.36 13.64 20.96
N ALA A 174 -0.95 13.54 21.18
CA ALA A 174 -1.85 12.80 20.29
C ALA A 174 -2.17 13.66 19.05
N LYS A 175 -1.62 13.28 17.91
CA LYS A 175 -1.83 13.96 16.63
C LYS A 175 -2.35 12.98 15.58
N LEU A 176 -3.55 13.24 15.08
CA LEU A 176 -4.19 12.40 14.08
C LEU A 176 -4.99 13.27 13.10
N SER A 177 -4.64 13.28 11.85
CA SER A 177 -5.47 13.90 10.82
C SER A 177 -6.84 13.23 10.74
N ASN A 178 -7.89 14.00 10.44
CA ASN A 178 -9.21 13.43 10.20
C ASN A 178 -9.25 12.53 8.97
N ILE A 179 -10.32 11.75 8.83
CA ILE A 179 -10.45 10.77 7.74
C ILE A 179 -10.43 11.43 6.36
N ARG A 180 -11.06 12.60 6.20
CA ARG A 180 -11.06 13.34 4.94
C ARG A 180 -9.65 13.75 4.52
N GLN A 181 -8.91 14.39 5.43
CA GLN A 181 -7.53 14.81 5.17
C GLN A 181 -6.61 13.65 4.79
N LYS A 182 -6.80 12.47 5.41
CA LYS A 182 -6.03 11.27 5.06
C LYS A 182 -6.29 10.82 3.63
N TYR A 183 -7.56 10.79 3.20
CA TYR A 183 -7.93 10.27 1.88
C TYR A 183 -7.64 11.25 0.74
N LEU A 184 -7.88 12.55 0.94
CA LEU A 184 -7.64 13.58 -0.08
C LEU A 184 -6.23 13.50 -0.69
N ASN A 185 -5.23 13.15 0.10
CA ASN A 185 -3.85 13.01 -0.37
C ASN A 185 -3.64 11.85 -1.36
N TYR A 186 -4.62 10.95 -1.51
CA TYR A 186 -4.49 9.73 -2.32
C TYR A 186 -5.55 9.59 -3.40
N LEU A 187 -6.66 10.34 -3.32
CA LEU A 187 -7.80 10.17 -4.23
C LEU A 187 -7.43 10.37 -5.70
N ASP A 188 -6.53 11.32 -5.99
CA ASP A 188 -6.15 11.62 -7.37
C ASP A 188 -5.39 10.47 -8.06
N TRP A 189 -4.93 9.44 -7.30
CA TRP A 189 -4.45 8.21 -7.92
C TRP A 189 -5.52 7.48 -8.73
N LEU A 190 -6.79 7.57 -8.32
CA LEU A 190 -7.92 6.93 -9.01
C LEU A 190 -8.13 7.47 -10.43
N GLU A 191 -7.79 8.73 -10.63
CA GLU A 191 -7.98 9.45 -11.89
C GLU A 191 -6.66 9.65 -12.66
N THR A 192 -5.52 9.17 -12.08
CA THR A 192 -4.21 9.31 -12.72
C THR A 192 -4.06 8.30 -13.85
N PRO A 193 -3.93 8.74 -15.11
CA PRO A 193 -3.74 7.83 -16.24
C PRO A 193 -2.50 6.97 -16.06
N GLY A 194 -2.64 5.68 -16.37
CA GLY A 194 -1.53 4.76 -16.31
C GLY A 194 -1.21 4.21 -14.91
N VAL A 195 -2.05 4.45 -13.92
CA VAL A 195 -2.03 3.80 -12.60
C VAL A 195 -3.13 2.74 -12.57
N LEU A 196 -2.79 1.52 -12.13
CA LEU A 196 -3.79 0.50 -11.84
C LEU A 196 -4.29 0.67 -10.41
N CYS A 197 -5.58 0.90 -10.24
CA CYS A 197 -6.23 1.00 -8.92
C CYS A 197 -6.96 -0.30 -8.60
N LEU A 198 -6.66 -0.89 -7.43
CA LEU A 198 -7.27 -2.11 -6.94
C LEU A 198 -7.87 -1.89 -5.55
N ARG A 199 -9.06 -2.42 -5.32
CA ARG A 199 -9.62 -2.47 -3.98
C ARG A 199 -8.93 -3.56 -3.16
N PHE A 200 -8.68 -3.27 -1.91
CA PHE A 200 -8.22 -4.27 -0.94
C PHE A 200 -9.19 -5.46 -0.87
N GLU A 201 -10.47 -5.15 -0.93
CA GLU A 201 -11.56 -6.11 -0.89
C GLU A 201 -11.51 -7.08 -2.07
N ASP A 202 -11.21 -6.58 -3.28
CA ASP A 202 -11.11 -7.42 -4.48
C ASP A 202 -9.92 -8.39 -4.41
N LEU A 203 -8.79 -7.93 -3.85
CA LEU A 203 -7.65 -8.82 -3.61
C LEU A 203 -7.94 -9.95 -2.60
N LEU A 204 -9.01 -9.84 -1.82
CA LEU A 204 -9.44 -10.87 -0.88
C LEU A 204 -10.59 -11.73 -1.42
N LEU A 205 -11.62 -11.11 -1.98
CA LEU A 205 -12.90 -11.72 -2.33
C LEU A 205 -12.99 -12.08 -3.82
N ASN A 206 -12.43 -11.23 -4.70
CA ASN A 206 -12.45 -11.36 -6.15
C ASN A 206 -11.02 -11.50 -6.70
N ARG A 207 -10.19 -12.28 -5.99
CA ARG A 207 -8.74 -12.33 -6.17
C ARG A 207 -8.32 -12.64 -7.59
N GLU A 208 -8.95 -13.63 -8.22
CA GLU A 208 -8.63 -14.02 -9.58
C GLU A 208 -8.82 -12.87 -10.57
N GLN A 209 -9.94 -12.17 -10.47
CA GLN A 209 -10.24 -11.00 -11.31
C GLN A 209 -9.22 -9.87 -11.07
N ALA A 210 -8.92 -9.55 -9.81
CA ALA A 210 -7.95 -8.52 -9.46
C ALA A 210 -6.53 -8.85 -9.97
N LEU A 211 -6.12 -10.11 -9.88
CA LEU A 211 -4.81 -10.55 -10.36
C LEU A 211 -4.75 -10.62 -11.89
N ASN A 212 -5.84 -10.97 -12.58
CA ASN A 212 -5.92 -10.85 -14.03
C ASN A 212 -5.79 -9.39 -14.49
N ALA A 213 -6.50 -8.47 -13.86
CA ALA A 213 -6.36 -7.04 -14.15
C ALA A 213 -4.92 -6.54 -13.93
N LEU A 214 -4.23 -7.02 -12.89
CA LEU A 214 -2.82 -6.72 -12.68
C LEU A 214 -1.93 -7.25 -13.80
N LEU A 215 -2.15 -8.48 -14.25
CA LEU A 215 -1.36 -9.08 -15.34
C LEU A 215 -1.61 -8.36 -16.66
N ASP A 216 -2.86 -8.03 -17.00
CA ASP A 216 -3.21 -7.26 -18.20
C ASP A 216 -2.53 -5.88 -18.20
N TYR A 217 -2.56 -5.20 -17.05
CA TYR A 217 -1.89 -3.92 -16.86
C TYR A 217 -0.36 -4.03 -17.07
N LEU A 218 0.27 -5.06 -16.52
CA LEU A 218 1.70 -5.28 -16.67
C LEU A 218 2.08 -5.72 -18.08
N GLU A 219 1.22 -6.49 -18.77
CA GLU A 219 1.41 -6.87 -20.17
C GLU A 219 1.40 -5.65 -21.08
N GLY A 220 0.47 -4.73 -20.85
CA GLY A 220 0.44 -3.44 -21.54
C GLY A 220 1.69 -2.57 -21.32
N ARG A 221 2.51 -2.92 -20.30
CA ARG A 221 3.77 -2.24 -19.97
C ARG A 221 5.03 -3.09 -20.28
N GLY A 222 4.86 -4.17 -21.06
CA GLY A 222 5.95 -4.98 -21.60
C GLY A 222 6.28 -6.23 -20.80
N PHE A 223 5.58 -6.54 -19.72
CA PHE A 223 5.72 -7.82 -19.04
C PHE A 223 4.83 -8.88 -19.69
N LYS A 224 5.43 -9.87 -20.31
CA LYS A 224 4.72 -11.04 -20.87
C LYS A 224 5.14 -12.27 -20.08
N PRO A 225 4.26 -12.84 -19.21
CA PRO A 225 4.58 -14.08 -18.50
C PRO A 225 5.02 -15.18 -19.47
N ARG A 226 6.01 -15.98 -19.07
CA ARG A 226 6.46 -17.16 -19.82
C ARG A 226 5.77 -18.45 -19.36
N VAL A 227 4.77 -18.30 -18.52
CA VAL A 227 3.89 -19.39 -18.05
C VAL A 227 2.47 -19.10 -18.51
N ALA A 228 1.60 -20.12 -18.52
CA ALA A 228 0.19 -19.94 -18.84
C ALA A 228 -0.47 -18.93 -17.86
N ARG A 229 -1.49 -18.23 -18.31
CA ARG A 229 -2.19 -17.21 -17.51
C ARG A 229 -2.71 -17.78 -16.19
N GLU A 230 -3.30 -18.96 -16.23
CA GLU A 230 -3.85 -19.66 -15.08
C GLU A 230 -2.74 -20.01 -14.06
N GLU A 231 -1.58 -20.40 -14.55
CA GLU A 231 -0.41 -20.68 -13.70
C GLU A 231 0.12 -19.38 -13.06
N ALA A 232 0.19 -18.29 -13.82
CA ALA A 232 0.59 -16.99 -13.30
C ALA A 232 -0.36 -16.50 -12.19
N VAL A 233 -1.68 -16.58 -12.41
CA VAL A 233 -2.71 -16.21 -11.42
C VAL A 233 -2.61 -17.10 -10.18
N ARG A 234 -2.44 -18.42 -10.37
CA ARG A 234 -2.25 -19.36 -9.25
C ARG A 234 -1.02 -19.00 -8.41
N ALA A 235 0.13 -18.76 -9.05
CA ALA A 235 1.37 -18.41 -8.35
C ALA A 235 1.25 -17.09 -7.56
N LEU A 236 0.54 -16.10 -8.09
CA LEU A 236 0.23 -14.85 -7.39
C LEU A 236 -0.75 -15.08 -6.24
N THR A 237 -1.77 -15.91 -6.44
CA THR A 237 -2.75 -16.28 -5.40
C THR A 237 -2.08 -16.95 -4.21
N GLU A 238 -1.18 -17.89 -4.47
CA GLU A 238 -0.39 -18.61 -3.43
C GLU A 238 0.59 -17.70 -2.69
N ALA A 239 1.04 -16.61 -3.33
CA ALA A 239 1.88 -15.61 -2.69
C ALA A 239 1.12 -14.79 -1.64
N ILE A 240 -0.20 -14.67 -1.78
CA ILE A 240 -1.07 -13.91 -0.88
C ILE A 240 -1.44 -14.78 0.32
N VAL A 241 -0.74 -14.58 1.43
CA VAL A 241 -0.99 -15.28 2.71
C VAL A 241 -1.21 -14.23 3.80
N PRO A 242 -2.44 -13.71 3.98
CA PRO A 242 -2.72 -12.60 4.90
C PRO A 242 -2.27 -12.89 6.33
N LYS A 243 -2.41 -14.13 6.82
CA LYS A 243 -2.00 -14.55 8.16
C LYS A 243 -0.50 -14.39 8.45
N LYS A 244 0.34 -14.31 7.43
CA LYS A 244 1.79 -14.05 7.60
C LYS A 244 2.10 -12.56 7.86
N SER A 245 1.11 -11.68 7.81
CA SER A 245 1.29 -10.27 8.16
C SER A 245 1.24 -10.08 9.66
N GLY A 246 2.26 -9.45 10.25
CA GLY A 246 2.28 -9.08 11.68
C GLY A 246 1.20 -8.09 12.11
N THR A 247 0.48 -7.50 11.16
CA THR A 247 -0.66 -6.60 11.39
C THR A 247 -2.00 -7.22 11.00
N PHE A 248 -2.00 -8.53 10.70
CA PHE A 248 -3.23 -9.27 10.41
C PHE A 248 -4.13 -9.35 11.63
N ARG A 249 -5.41 -9.03 11.45
CA ARG A 249 -6.44 -9.21 12.49
C ARG A 249 -7.54 -10.15 11.98
N LYS A 250 -8.44 -9.65 11.18
CA LYS A 250 -9.56 -10.43 10.60
C LYS A 250 -9.49 -10.52 9.07
N ALA A 251 -8.92 -9.49 8.38
CA ALA A 251 -8.97 -9.30 6.92
C ALA A 251 -10.39 -9.51 6.34
N GLN A 252 -11.38 -9.02 7.05
CA GLN A 252 -12.79 -9.17 6.70
C GLN A 252 -13.32 -7.83 6.23
N PRO A 253 -13.67 -7.68 4.95
CA PRO A 253 -14.34 -6.50 4.43
C PRO A 253 -15.71 -6.29 5.07
N GLY A 254 -16.07 -5.02 5.27
CA GLY A 254 -17.35 -4.65 5.89
C GLY A 254 -17.39 -4.81 7.42
N ASN A 255 -16.24 -5.11 8.04
CA ASN A 255 -16.15 -5.29 9.50
C ASN A 255 -16.51 -4.01 10.28
N TRP A 256 -16.49 -2.84 9.64
CA TRP A 256 -16.93 -1.59 10.25
C TRP A 256 -18.36 -1.65 10.78
N ARG A 257 -19.26 -2.45 10.17
CA ARG A 257 -20.67 -2.61 10.59
C ARG A 257 -20.82 -3.16 12.01
N GLU A 258 -19.82 -3.89 12.50
CA GLU A 258 -19.82 -4.42 13.89
C GLU A 258 -19.48 -3.33 14.92
N TYR A 259 -18.85 -2.21 14.50
CA TYR A 259 -18.25 -1.24 15.42
C TYR A 259 -18.77 0.19 15.30
N PHE A 260 -19.30 0.57 14.14
CA PHE A 260 -19.87 1.90 13.93
C PHE A 260 -21.26 1.99 14.55
N THR A 261 -21.42 2.93 15.47
CA THR A 261 -22.73 3.35 15.98
C THR A 261 -23.39 4.33 15.01
N GLU A 262 -24.68 4.64 15.21
CA GLU A 262 -25.35 5.68 14.40
C GLU A 262 -24.67 7.05 14.55
N SER A 263 -24.14 7.36 15.73
CA SER A 263 -23.34 8.56 15.96
C SER A 263 -22.06 8.59 15.10
N ASN A 264 -21.34 7.46 15.03
CA ASN A 264 -20.15 7.34 14.17
C ASN A 264 -20.51 7.46 12.68
N LYS A 265 -21.63 6.88 12.25
CA LYS A 265 -22.11 7.02 10.86
C LYS A 265 -22.45 8.47 10.55
N ALA A 266 -23.18 9.16 11.42
CA ALA A 266 -23.50 10.57 11.24
C ALA A 266 -22.23 11.45 11.16
N ALA A 267 -21.27 11.23 12.07
CA ALA A 267 -20.00 11.94 12.06
C ALA A 267 -19.20 11.68 10.77
N PHE A 268 -19.20 10.44 10.29
CA PHE A 268 -18.50 10.10 9.03
C PHE A 268 -19.19 10.75 7.83
N LYS A 269 -20.53 10.65 7.73
CA LYS A 269 -21.31 11.25 6.64
C LYS A 269 -21.09 12.75 6.53
N SER A 270 -21.14 13.46 7.65
CA SER A 270 -20.94 14.92 7.68
C SER A 270 -19.54 15.34 7.18
N LEU A 271 -18.53 14.48 7.34
CA LEU A 271 -17.14 14.81 7.02
C LEU A 271 -16.63 14.26 5.69
N ALA A 272 -17.07 13.06 5.31
CA ALA A 272 -16.39 12.29 4.27
C ALA A 272 -17.31 11.37 3.44
N ASN A 273 -18.61 11.66 3.36
CA ASN A 273 -19.54 10.84 2.58
C ASN A 273 -19.19 10.83 1.07
N ASP A 274 -18.83 11.99 0.53
CA ASP A 274 -18.39 12.14 -0.86
C ASP A 274 -17.17 11.26 -1.20
N ILE A 275 -16.31 10.96 -0.23
CA ILE A 275 -15.16 10.06 -0.40
C ILE A 275 -15.63 8.62 -0.64
N LEU A 276 -16.67 8.15 0.07
CA LEU A 276 -17.22 6.80 -0.15
C LEU A 276 -17.81 6.66 -1.55
N ILE A 277 -18.52 7.68 -2.01
CA ILE A 277 -19.11 7.74 -3.36
C ILE A 277 -17.98 7.74 -4.40
N ARG A 278 -16.97 8.61 -4.26
CA ARG A 278 -15.83 8.69 -5.17
C ARG A 278 -15.02 7.40 -5.24
N LEU A 279 -14.90 6.68 -4.12
CA LEU A 279 -14.25 5.36 -4.04
C LEU A 279 -15.17 4.22 -4.52
N GLY A 280 -16.45 4.47 -4.77
CA GLY A 280 -17.45 3.50 -5.21
C GLY A 280 -17.86 2.49 -4.15
N TYR A 281 -17.76 2.84 -2.85
CA TYR A 281 -18.29 2.02 -1.75
C TYR A 281 -19.76 2.29 -1.47
N GLU A 282 -20.22 3.49 -1.78
CA GLU A 282 -21.63 3.89 -1.70
C GLU A 282 -22.03 4.64 -2.97
N THR A 283 -23.33 4.67 -3.27
CA THR A 283 -23.90 5.39 -4.41
C THR A 283 -24.53 6.71 -3.98
N ASP A 284 -24.93 6.81 -2.74
CA ASP A 284 -25.59 7.98 -2.13
C ASP A 284 -25.29 8.07 -0.62
N GLU A 285 -26.08 8.86 0.10
CA GLU A 285 -25.92 9.10 1.53
C GLU A 285 -26.74 8.14 2.41
N ASN A 286 -27.51 7.20 1.83
CA ASN A 286 -28.45 6.33 2.54
C ASN A 286 -27.84 4.97 2.92
N TRP A 287 -26.74 4.99 3.67
CA TRP A 287 -26.05 3.76 4.10
C TRP A 287 -25.93 3.67 5.62
#